data_0c5ae2c2b0e5eabc0b90fdbc9399063e
#
_entry.id   0c5ae2c2b0e5eabc0b90fdbc9399063e
#
_cell.length_a   1.000
_cell.length_b   1.000
_cell.length_c   1.000
_cell.angle_alpha   90.00
_cell.angle_beta   90.00
_cell.angle_gamma   90.00
#
_symmetry.space_group_name_H-M   'P 1'
#
loop_
_entity.id
_entity.type
_entity.pdbx_description
1 polymer ?
#
loop_
_entity_poly.entity_id
_entity_poly.type
_entity_poly.pdbx_seq_one_letter_code
_entity_poly.pdbx_strand_id
1 'polypeptide(L)'
;IYSHFGRKRRLPESKSPNNGVAKHAVRSGVNFLVQSVASDINILGLIDTINWINTNNYQKVMIPFTVVHDSIVAEVHNDYIKEWVVNVQNFLQTPRGIEIEECPIGVDFEVGPSWGELNEYKI
;
A
#
# COMPACT_ATOMS: atom_id res chain seq x y z
N ILE A 1 -0.65 -20.78 -5.11
CA ILE A 1 0.09 -19.81 -5.92
C ILE A 1 0.83 -18.82 -5.03
N TYR A 2 1.84 -18.20 -5.57
CA TYR A 2 2.67 -17.26 -4.86
C TYR A 2 2.67 -15.91 -5.59
N SER A 3 2.61 -14.81 -4.84
CA SER A 3 2.79 -13.47 -5.38
C SER A 3 4.26 -13.20 -5.71
N HIS A 4 4.54 -12.09 -6.37
CA HIS A 4 5.90 -11.65 -6.68
C HIS A 4 6.79 -11.57 -5.42
N PHE A 5 6.25 -11.16 -4.28
CA PHE A 5 6.98 -11.04 -3.01
C PHE A 5 6.93 -12.30 -2.16
N GLY A 6 6.46 -13.42 -2.71
CA GLY A 6 6.46 -14.72 -2.01
C GLY A 6 5.27 -14.99 -1.10
N ARG A 7 4.23 -14.17 -1.13
CA ARG A 7 3.00 -14.42 -0.39
C ARG A 7 2.23 -15.57 -1.02
N LYS A 8 1.85 -16.57 -0.24
CA LYS A 8 1.11 -17.73 -0.71
C LYS A 8 -0.39 -17.54 -0.56
N ARG A 9 -1.14 -17.89 -1.60
CA ARG A 9 -2.59 -18.05 -1.54
C ARG A 9 -2.97 -19.46 -1.93
N ARG A 10 -3.82 -20.10 -1.12
CA ARG A 10 -4.38 -21.41 -1.41
C ARG A 10 -5.71 -21.24 -2.14
N LEU A 11 -5.93 -22.07 -3.14
CA LEU A 11 -7.12 -22.08 -3.98
C LEU A 11 -7.72 -23.48 -4.00
N PRO A 12 -8.27 -23.99 -2.88
CA PRO A 12 -8.78 -25.36 -2.81
C PRO A 12 -9.94 -25.58 -3.77
N GLU A 13 -10.77 -24.57 -4.05
CA GLU A 13 -11.91 -24.65 -4.96
C GLU A 13 -11.51 -24.81 -6.42
N SER A 14 -10.27 -24.57 -6.79
CA SER A 14 -9.79 -24.75 -8.19
C SER A 14 -9.89 -26.21 -8.64
N LYS A 15 -9.94 -27.17 -7.71
CA LYS A 15 -10.11 -28.61 -7.95
C LYS A 15 -11.55 -29.06 -7.76
N SER A 16 -12.51 -28.17 -7.60
CA SER A 16 -13.92 -28.51 -7.41
C SER A 16 -14.48 -29.20 -8.66
N PRO A 17 -15.34 -30.22 -8.50
CA PRO A 17 -16.06 -30.81 -9.64
C PRO A 17 -17.09 -29.86 -10.25
N ASN A 18 -17.48 -28.80 -9.55
CA ASN A 18 -18.35 -27.76 -10.08
C ASN A 18 -17.51 -26.77 -10.91
N ASN A 19 -17.75 -26.71 -12.22
CA ASN A 19 -17.00 -25.86 -13.13
C ASN A 19 -17.12 -24.35 -12.81
N GLY A 20 -18.26 -23.89 -12.33
CA GLY A 20 -18.46 -22.51 -11.93
C GLY A 20 -17.60 -22.11 -10.74
N VAL A 21 -17.52 -22.99 -9.72
CA VAL A 21 -16.68 -22.79 -8.54
C VAL A 21 -15.20 -22.82 -8.91
N ALA A 22 -14.79 -23.80 -9.71
CA ALA A 22 -13.39 -23.93 -10.14
C ALA A 22 -12.92 -22.72 -10.94
N LYS A 23 -13.74 -22.23 -11.89
CA LYS A 23 -13.43 -21.03 -12.70
C LYS A 23 -13.34 -19.77 -11.85
N HIS A 24 -14.22 -19.63 -10.87
CA HIS A 24 -14.17 -18.49 -9.94
C HIS A 24 -12.87 -18.50 -9.12
N ALA A 25 -12.45 -19.67 -8.63
CA ALA A 25 -11.21 -19.81 -7.88
C ALA A 25 -9.98 -19.44 -8.74
N VAL A 26 -9.95 -19.83 -10.00
CA VAL A 26 -8.87 -19.47 -10.93
C VAL A 26 -8.83 -17.96 -11.18
N ARG A 27 -9.98 -17.32 -11.39
CA ARG A 27 -10.04 -15.86 -11.54
C ARG A 27 -9.59 -15.14 -10.29
N SER A 28 -9.97 -15.64 -9.10
CA SER A 28 -9.49 -15.09 -7.82
C SER A 28 -7.98 -15.20 -7.69
N GLY A 29 -7.38 -16.29 -8.16
CA GLY A 29 -5.94 -16.48 -8.19
C GLY A 29 -5.22 -15.47 -9.08
N VAL A 30 -5.74 -15.22 -10.29
CA VAL A 30 -5.19 -14.21 -11.21
C VAL A 30 -5.29 -12.81 -10.60
N ASN A 31 -6.44 -12.45 -10.04
CA ASN A 31 -6.61 -11.18 -9.35
C ASN A 31 -5.66 -11.02 -8.17
N PHE A 32 -5.41 -12.09 -7.42
CA PHE A 32 -4.45 -12.10 -6.32
C PHE A 32 -3.03 -11.73 -6.80
N LEU A 33 -2.57 -12.27 -7.93
CA LEU A 33 -1.25 -11.96 -8.47
C LEU A 33 -1.08 -10.47 -8.76
N VAL A 34 -2.13 -9.80 -9.23
CA VAL A 34 -2.11 -8.38 -9.55
C VAL A 34 -2.28 -7.52 -8.29
N GLN A 35 -3.32 -7.78 -7.51
CA GLN A 35 -3.68 -6.95 -6.35
C GLN A 35 -2.71 -7.08 -5.18
N SER A 36 -2.12 -8.27 -4.97
CA SER A 36 -1.17 -8.47 -3.88
C SER A 36 0.12 -7.67 -4.07
N VAL A 37 0.55 -7.46 -5.31
CA VAL A 37 1.71 -6.63 -5.60
C VAL A 37 1.47 -5.19 -5.15
N ALA A 38 0.34 -4.59 -5.49
CA ALA A 38 -0.02 -3.24 -5.08
C ALA A 38 -0.13 -3.12 -3.55
N SER A 39 -0.77 -4.09 -2.92
CA SER A 39 -0.91 -4.14 -1.46
C SER A 39 0.45 -4.30 -0.76
N ASP A 40 1.32 -5.16 -1.27
CA ASP A 40 2.64 -5.40 -0.69
C ASP A 40 3.56 -4.18 -0.86
N ILE A 41 3.50 -3.47 -1.98
CA ILE A 41 4.21 -2.21 -2.18
C ILE A 41 3.78 -1.19 -1.12
N ASN A 42 2.48 -1.08 -0.85
CA ASN A 42 1.96 -0.17 0.16
C ASN A 42 2.47 -0.53 1.57
N ILE A 43 2.45 -1.81 1.93
CA ILE A 43 2.96 -2.30 3.22
C ILE A 43 4.46 -2.08 3.35
N LEU A 44 5.24 -2.34 2.31
CA LEU A 44 6.68 -2.13 2.32
C LEU A 44 7.02 -0.63 2.46
N GLY A 45 6.27 0.24 1.79
CA GLY A 45 6.39 1.67 1.96
C GLY A 45 6.05 2.14 3.37
N LEU A 46 5.05 1.53 4.00
CA LEU A 46 4.71 1.80 5.40
C LEU A 46 5.84 1.37 6.35
N ILE A 47 6.45 0.22 6.13
CA ILE A 47 7.60 -0.25 6.93
C ILE A 47 8.77 0.74 6.82
N ASP A 48 9.10 1.19 5.62
CA ASP A 48 10.14 2.20 5.41
C ASP A 48 9.80 3.51 6.11
N THR A 49 8.54 3.92 6.09
CA THR A 49 8.04 5.11 6.78
C THR A 49 8.21 4.97 8.30
N ILE A 50 7.86 3.83 8.87
CA ILE A 50 8.01 3.58 10.32
C ILE A 50 9.49 3.60 10.73
N ASN A 51 10.35 2.99 9.94
CA ASN A 51 11.80 3.01 10.18
C ASN A 51 12.36 4.45 10.15
N TRP A 52 11.91 5.24 9.18
CA TRP A 52 12.30 6.65 9.07
C TRP A 52 11.82 7.47 10.28
N ILE A 53 10.57 7.28 10.72
CA ILE A 53 10.02 7.93 11.92
C ILE A 53 10.88 7.60 13.15
N ASN A 54 11.22 6.33 13.34
CA ASN A 54 12.02 5.90 14.48
C ASN A 54 13.45 6.44 14.43
N THR A 55 14.06 6.47 13.25
CA THR A 55 15.43 6.99 13.05
C THR A 55 15.51 8.48 13.34
N ASN A 56 14.47 9.26 13.03
CA ASN A 56 14.45 10.71 13.23
C ASN A 56 13.76 11.15 14.52
N ASN A 57 13.29 10.21 15.34
CA ASN A 57 12.55 10.48 16.58
C ASN A 57 11.26 11.29 16.37
N TYR A 58 10.53 10.98 15.30
CA TYR A 58 9.26 11.65 14.95
C TYR A 58 8.02 10.95 15.52
N GLN A 59 8.17 10.04 16.47
CA GLN A 59 7.07 9.23 17.01
C GLN A 59 5.92 10.07 17.62
N LYS A 60 6.22 11.28 18.09
CA LYS A 60 5.22 12.16 18.70
C LYS A 60 4.53 13.08 17.68
N VAL A 61 5.07 13.23 16.49
CA VAL A 61 4.56 14.15 15.46
C VAL A 61 4.03 13.45 14.22
N MET A 62 4.36 12.18 14.02
CA MET A 62 3.90 11.36 12.92
C MET A 62 3.46 9.99 13.42
N ILE A 63 2.16 9.73 13.38
CA ILE A 63 1.58 8.50 13.94
C ILE A 63 0.76 7.80 12.86
N PRO A 64 1.35 6.86 12.08
CA PRO A 64 0.57 6.00 11.21
C PRO A 64 -0.22 5.02 12.06
N PHE A 65 -1.53 4.90 11.85
CA PHE A 65 -2.35 4.06 12.70
C PHE A 65 -3.15 2.99 11.98
N THR A 66 -3.30 3.06 10.67
CA THR A 66 -3.97 1.99 9.93
C THR A 66 -3.69 2.05 8.44
N VAL A 67 -3.98 0.94 7.77
CA VAL A 67 -3.98 0.82 6.33
C VAL A 67 -5.40 0.41 5.92
N VAL A 68 -6.01 1.17 5.01
CA VAL A 68 -7.33 0.88 4.48
C VAL A 68 -7.20 0.67 2.97
N HIS A 69 -7.43 -0.56 2.49
CA HIS A 69 -7.21 -0.96 1.10
C HIS A 69 -5.77 -0.67 0.67
N ASP A 70 -5.59 0.33 -0.18
CA ASP A 70 -4.30 0.78 -0.69
C ASP A 70 -3.85 2.13 -0.10
N SER A 71 -4.49 2.56 0.99
CA SER A 71 -4.23 3.84 1.64
C SER A 71 -3.58 3.67 3.01
N ILE A 72 -2.62 4.52 3.33
CA ILE A 72 -2.04 4.65 4.67
C ILE A 72 -2.70 5.84 5.36
N VAL A 73 -3.28 5.60 6.52
CA VAL A 73 -3.92 6.63 7.34
C VAL A 73 -3.02 6.94 8.54
N ALA A 74 -2.70 8.21 8.70
CA ALA A 74 -1.80 8.67 9.76
C ALA A 74 -2.22 10.02 10.31
N GLU A 75 -1.84 10.27 11.55
CA GLU A 75 -1.93 11.58 12.17
C GLU A 75 -0.55 12.24 12.12
N VAL A 76 -0.47 13.45 11.57
CA VAL A 76 0.78 14.16 11.38
C VAL A 76 0.63 15.60 11.90
N HIS A 77 1.62 16.05 12.71
CA HIS A 77 1.64 17.42 13.17
C HIS A 77 1.73 18.40 12.00
N ASN A 78 0.99 19.52 12.06
CA ASN A 78 0.86 20.47 10.95
C ASN A 78 2.20 20.94 10.38
N ASP A 79 3.21 21.14 11.22
CA ASP A 79 4.53 21.63 10.80
C ASP A 79 5.33 20.55 10.03
N TYR A 80 4.91 19.30 10.08
CA TYR A 80 5.61 18.16 9.47
C TYR A 80 4.86 17.54 8.29
N ILE A 81 3.73 18.10 7.88
CA ILE A 81 2.91 17.56 6.77
C ILE A 81 3.70 17.46 5.48
N LYS A 82 4.41 18.54 5.10
CA LYS A 82 5.21 18.57 3.87
C LYS A 82 6.33 17.52 3.90
N GLU A 83 7.01 17.40 5.04
CA GLU A 83 8.07 16.41 5.23
C GLU A 83 7.54 14.98 5.13
N TRP A 84 6.40 14.71 5.77
CA TRP A 84 5.70 13.44 5.66
C TRP A 84 5.36 13.12 4.20
N VAL A 85 4.73 14.04 3.49
CA VAL A 85 4.27 13.83 2.10
C VAL A 85 5.45 13.51 1.18
N VAL A 86 6.53 14.28 1.23
CA VAL A 86 7.69 14.09 0.37
C VAL A 86 8.37 12.74 0.65
N ASN A 87 8.59 12.40 1.92
CA ASN A 87 9.30 11.18 2.27
C ASN A 87 8.46 9.92 2.04
N VAL A 88 7.17 9.95 2.37
CA VAL A 88 6.27 8.81 2.12
C VAL A 88 6.11 8.56 0.63
N GLN A 89 6.00 9.61 -0.18
CA GLN A 89 5.95 9.46 -1.63
C GLN A 89 7.20 8.75 -2.15
N ASN A 90 8.37 9.14 -1.69
CA ASN A 90 9.63 8.50 -2.08
C ASN A 90 9.67 7.03 -1.67
N PHE A 91 9.22 6.68 -0.46
CA PHE A 91 9.20 5.30 0.01
C PHE A 91 8.23 4.43 -0.80
N LEU A 92 7.06 4.94 -1.13
CA LEU A 92 6.08 4.21 -1.93
C LEU A 92 6.51 4.05 -3.38
N GLN A 93 7.29 4.97 -3.91
CA GLN A 93 7.81 4.94 -5.28
C GLN A 93 9.18 4.26 -5.41
N THR A 94 9.76 3.80 -4.30
CA THR A 94 11.05 3.11 -4.32
C THR A 94 10.97 1.84 -5.18
N PRO A 95 11.91 1.62 -6.13
CA PRO A 95 11.94 0.40 -6.93
C PRO A 95 12.10 -0.85 -6.06
N ARG A 96 11.26 -1.86 -6.30
CA ARG A 96 11.26 -3.12 -5.53
C ARG A 96 11.28 -4.35 -6.44
N GLY A 97 11.95 -4.22 -7.59
CA GLY A 97 12.03 -5.28 -8.58
C GLY A 97 10.83 -5.37 -9.51
N ILE A 98 9.89 -4.43 -9.41
CA ILE A 98 8.76 -4.30 -10.32
C ILE A 98 8.83 -2.92 -10.95
N GLU A 99 9.15 -2.88 -12.24
CA GLU A 99 9.13 -1.66 -13.03
C GLU A 99 8.26 -1.90 -14.26
N ILE A 100 7.28 -1.03 -14.46
CA ILE A 100 6.46 -1.02 -15.66
C ILE A 100 6.82 0.26 -16.40
N GLU A 101 7.39 0.12 -17.60
CA GLU A 101 7.68 1.26 -18.45
C GLU A 101 6.40 2.05 -18.76
N GLU A 102 6.49 3.36 -18.75
CA GLU A 102 5.37 4.27 -19.03
C GLU A 102 4.21 4.22 -18.02
N CYS A 103 4.39 3.50 -16.91
CA CYS A 103 3.39 3.40 -15.85
C CYS A 103 4.04 3.54 -14.47
N PRO A 104 4.48 4.74 -14.09
CA PRO A 104 5.06 4.97 -12.77
C PRO A 104 4.01 4.81 -11.68
N ILE A 105 4.47 4.43 -10.47
CA ILE A 105 3.60 4.37 -9.30
C ILE A 105 3.23 5.79 -8.88
N GLY A 106 1.94 6.11 -9.00
CA GLY A 106 1.39 7.38 -8.55
C GLY A 106 0.97 7.32 -7.09
N VAL A 107 1.19 8.40 -6.36
CA VAL A 107 0.75 8.53 -4.97
C VAL A 107 0.01 9.85 -4.81
N ASP A 108 -1.24 9.76 -4.34
CA ASP A 108 -2.06 10.94 -4.04
C ASP A 108 -2.18 11.11 -2.53
N PHE A 109 -2.25 12.36 -2.09
CA PHE A 109 -2.36 12.70 -0.69
C PHE A 109 -3.61 13.52 -0.42
N GLU A 110 -4.26 13.22 0.70
CA GLU A 110 -5.38 14.00 1.24
C GLU A 110 -5.06 14.42 2.67
N VAL A 111 -5.29 15.67 3.00
CA VAL A 111 -5.02 16.24 4.31
C VAL A 111 -6.23 17.00 4.83
N GLY A 112 -6.50 16.89 6.12
CA GLY A 112 -7.61 17.59 6.76
C GLY A 112 -7.55 17.47 8.28
N PRO A 113 -8.43 18.20 8.99
CA PRO A 113 -8.46 18.19 10.47
C PRO A 113 -8.96 16.85 11.03
N SER A 114 -9.69 16.06 10.24
CA SER A 114 -10.17 14.74 10.61
C SER A 114 -10.32 13.88 9.37
N TRP A 115 -10.44 12.57 9.56
CA TRP A 115 -10.59 11.61 8.46
C TRP A 115 -11.80 11.90 7.57
N GLY A 116 -12.89 12.40 8.14
CA GLY A 116 -14.09 12.75 7.38
C GLY A 116 -14.02 14.08 6.65
N GLU A 117 -12.96 14.86 6.81
CA GLU A 117 -12.81 16.21 6.28
C GLU A 117 -11.50 16.38 5.50
N LEU A 118 -11.18 15.41 4.63
CA LEU A 118 -9.95 15.39 3.86
C LEU A 118 -10.09 16.16 2.54
N ASN A 119 -9.07 16.89 2.18
CA ASN A 119 -8.93 17.57 0.89
C ASN A 119 -7.63 17.15 0.22
N GLU A 120 -7.63 17.15 -1.12
CA GLU A 120 -6.45 16.84 -1.89
C GLU A 120 -5.28 17.76 -1.53
N TYR A 121 -4.12 17.16 -1.30
CA TYR A 121 -2.87 17.87 -1.03
C TYR A 121 -1.92 17.72 -2.21
N LYS A 122 -1.48 18.85 -2.76
CA LYS A 122 -0.51 18.87 -3.87
C LYS A 122 0.83 19.38 -3.38
N ILE A 123 1.87 18.69 -3.80
CA ILE A 123 3.24 19.10 -3.51
C ILE A 123 3.66 20.24 -4.45
#